data_382bb487cba34a09c8c19dc1790e09fd
#
_entry.id   382bb487cba34a09c8c19dc1790e09fd
#
_cell.length_a   1.000
_cell.length_b   1.000
_cell.length_c   1.000
_cell.angle_alpha   90.00
_cell.angle_beta   90.00
_cell.angle_gamma   90.00
#
_symmetry.space_group_name_H-M   'P 1'
#
loop_
_entity.id
_entity.type
_entity.pdbx_description
1 polymer ?
#
loop_
_entity_poly.entity_id
_entity_poly.type
_entity_poly.pdbx_seq_one_letter_code
_entity_poly.pdbx_strand_id
1 'polypeptide(L)'
;MPPPSRRTLFPGLQDLSGSRRALIEQLAQARRDSDLSQTEIAARMGTSQSAVARLESGELDARLSTLERYAAALGHTVDWQVRPSEESP
;
A
#
# COMPACT_ATOMS: atom_id res chain seq x y z
N MET A 1 12.16 22.80 -9.02
CA MET A 1 11.16 22.84 -9.10
C MET A 1 10.57 21.68 -8.88
N PRO A 2 9.97 21.53 -8.22
CA PRO A 2 9.43 20.44 -7.91
C PRO A 2 8.48 20.16 -8.71
N PRO A 3 8.42 19.29 -8.99
CA PRO A 3 7.61 18.88 -9.76
C PRO A 3 6.42 19.09 -9.27
N PRO A 4 6.02 19.75 -9.73
CA PRO A 4 4.86 20.01 -9.44
C PRO A 4 3.99 18.99 -9.47
N SER A 5 4.37 18.22 -10.08
CA SER A 5 3.53 17.29 -10.24
C SER A 5 2.75 17.02 -9.13
N ARG A 6 3.23 16.96 -8.18
CA ARG A 6 2.57 16.57 -7.27
C ARG A 6 1.65 17.43 -6.93
N ARG A 7 1.63 18.43 -7.29
CA ARG A 7 0.82 19.24 -6.96
C ARG A 7 -0.26 19.18 -7.59
N THR A 8 -0.65 18.46 -8.10
CA THR A 8 -1.69 18.40 -8.82
C THR A 8 -2.83 18.97 -8.31
N LEU A 9 -3.81 18.92 -8.96
CA LEU A 9 -4.97 19.52 -8.70
C LEU A 9 -5.71 19.11 -7.54
N PHE A 10 -5.84 17.99 -7.21
CA PHE A 10 -6.60 17.52 -6.12
C PHE A 10 -5.67 16.77 -5.25
N PRO A 11 -4.71 17.45 -4.74
CA PRO A 11 -3.69 16.77 -4.04
C PRO A 11 -4.19 15.92 -2.91
N GLY A 12 -5.07 16.39 -2.16
CA GLY A 12 -5.49 15.62 -1.03
C GLY A 12 -6.15 14.34 -1.41
N LEU A 13 -7.08 14.45 -2.34
CA LEU A 13 -7.84 13.33 -2.73
C LEU A 13 -7.06 12.37 -3.54
N GLN A 14 -6.33 12.84 -4.49
CA GLN A 14 -5.58 11.97 -5.31
C GLN A 14 -4.44 11.34 -4.56
N ASP A 15 -3.84 12.07 -3.66
CA ASP A 15 -2.71 11.54 -2.95
C ASP A 15 -3.10 10.39 -2.07
N LEU A 16 -4.25 10.44 -1.44
CA LEU A 16 -4.65 9.34 -0.62
C LEU A 16 -4.83 8.07 -1.45
N SER A 17 -5.52 8.22 -2.56
CA SER A 17 -5.74 7.09 -3.42
C SER A 17 -4.46 6.60 -4.04
N GLY A 18 -3.66 7.50 -4.53
CA GLY A 18 -2.41 7.14 -5.18
C GLY A 18 -1.41 6.53 -4.22
N SER A 19 -1.35 7.07 -3.01
CA SER A 19 -0.40 6.55 -2.03
C SER A 19 -0.77 5.15 -1.60
N ARG A 20 -2.04 4.90 -1.43
CA ARG A 20 -2.48 3.58 -1.02
C ARG A 20 -2.18 2.58 -2.14
N ARG A 21 -2.50 2.94 -3.36
CA ARG A 21 -2.27 2.07 -4.49
C ARG A 21 -0.78 1.81 -4.67
N ALA A 22 0.03 2.84 -4.54
CA ALA A 22 1.46 2.67 -4.68
C ALA A 22 2.01 1.76 -3.59
N LEU A 23 1.51 1.89 -2.38
CA LEU A 23 1.94 1.04 -1.30
C LEU A 23 1.56 -0.41 -1.57
N ILE A 24 0.35 -0.65 -2.03
CA ILE A 24 -0.08 -1.99 -2.33
C ILE A 24 0.80 -2.60 -3.41
N GLU A 25 1.15 -1.82 -4.42
CA GLU A 25 2.01 -2.31 -5.48
C GLU A 25 3.41 -2.62 -4.96
N GLN A 26 3.92 -1.79 -4.06
CA GLN A 26 5.22 -2.04 -3.47
C GLN A 26 5.21 -3.32 -2.64
N LEU A 27 4.14 -3.54 -1.90
CA LEU A 27 4.04 -4.73 -1.08
C LEU A 27 3.93 -5.99 -1.96
N ALA A 28 3.14 -5.91 -3.01
CA ALA A 28 3.01 -7.05 -3.90
C ALA A 28 4.32 -7.35 -4.60
N GLN A 29 5.06 -6.29 -4.99
CA GLN A 29 6.34 -6.49 -5.62
C GLN A 29 7.34 -7.11 -4.63
N ALA A 30 7.33 -6.64 -3.40
CA ALA A 30 8.22 -7.20 -2.38
C ALA A 30 7.90 -8.67 -2.14
N ARG A 31 6.62 -9.03 -2.19
CA ARG A 31 6.24 -10.43 -2.07
C ARG A 31 6.85 -11.25 -3.20
N ARG A 32 6.69 -10.77 -4.44
CA ARG A 32 7.22 -11.50 -5.60
C ARG A 32 8.73 -11.60 -5.55
N ASP A 33 9.37 -10.53 -5.14
CA ASP A 33 10.83 -10.52 -5.05
C ASP A 33 11.35 -11.47 -3.98
N SER A 34 10.50 -11.81 -3.02
CA SER A 34 10.87 -12.75 -1.97
C SER A 34 10.49 -14.18 -2.35
N ASP A 35 9.98 -14.38 -3.53
CA ASP A 35 9.55 -15.69 -4.00
C ASP A 35 8.44 -16.28 -3.15
N LEU A 36 7.61 -15.45 -2.60
CA LEU A 36 6.49 -15.92 -1.79
C LEU A 36 5.22 -15.86 -2.63
N SER A 37 4.44 -16.91 -2.56
CA SER A 37 3.17 -16.92 -3.28
C SER A 37 2.11 -16.19 -2.49
N GLN A 38 1.00 -15.87 -3.13
CA GLN A 38 -0.12 -15.28 -2.42
C GLN A 38 -0.62 -16.22 -1.33
N THR A 39 -0.60 -17.52 -1.57
CA THR A 39 -1.02 -18.49 -0.57
C THR A 39 -0.11 -18.46 0.64
N GLU A 40 1.18 -18.35 0.40
CA GLU A 40 2.12 -18.31 1.51
C GLU A 40 1.97 -17.06 2.35
N ILE A 41 1.80 -15.93 1.69
CA ILE A 41 1.67 -14.70 2.45
C ILE A 41 0.33 -14.70 3.18
N ALA A 42 -0.72 -15.26 2.58
CA ALA A 42 -2.01 -15.35 3.22
C ALA A 42 -1.92 -16.18 4.50
N ALA A 43 -1.18 -17.27 4.45
CA ALA A 43 -1.00 -18.10 5.63
C ALA A 43 -0.31 -17.32 6.74
N ARG A 44 0.70 -16.55 6.40
CA ARG A 44 1.39 -15.75 7.41
C ARG A 44 0.50 -14.66 7.98
N MET A 45 -0.39 -14.14 7.18
CA MET A 45 -1.31 -13.10 7.62
C MET A 45 -2.53 -13.64 8.34
N GLY A 46 -2.76 -14.93 8.28
CA GLY A 46 -3.95 -15.52 8.88
C GLY A 46 -5.19 -15.26 8.05
N THR A 47 -5.06 -15.22 6.75
CA THR A 47 -6.18 -14.95 5.87
C THR A 47 -6.16 -15.90 4.67
N SER A 48 -7.01 -15.67 3.70
CA SER A 48 -7.12 -16.57 2.55
C SER A 48 -6.35 -16.00 1.37
N GLN A 49 -5.97 -16.88 0.46
CA GLN A 49 -5.30 -16.47 -0.76
C GLN A 49 -6.17 -15.51 -1.57
N SER A 50 -7.47 -15.74 -1.63
CA SER A 50 -8.33 -14.86 -2.39
C SER A 50 -8.40 -13.48 -1.75
N ALA A 51 -8.30 -13.39 -0.45
CA ALA A 51 -8.29 -12.09 0.22
C ALA A 51 -7.01 -11.34 -0.16
N VAL A 52 -5.89 -12.03 -0.22
CA VAL A 52 -4.63 -11.40 -0.63
C VAL A 52 -4.71 -10.96 -2.08
N ALA A 53 -5.29 -11.79 -2.94
CA ALA A 53 -5.41 -11.44 -4.35
C ALA A 53 -6.27 -10.20 -4.53
N ARG A 54 -7.35 -10.08 -3.77
CA ARG A 54 -8.20 -8.91 -3.87
C ARG A 54 -7.51 -7.67 -3.32
N LEU A 55 -6.71 -7.85 -2.28
CA LEU A 55 -5.96 -6.76 -1.73
C LEU A 55 -4.96 -6.25 -2.76
N GLU A 56 -4.24 -7.15 -3.39
CA GLU A 56 -3.21 -6.76 -4.35
C GLU A 56 -3.81 -6.15 -5.61
N SER A 57 -5.01 -6.54 -5.96
CA SER A 57 -5.64 -6.00 -7.15
C SER A 57 -6.22 -4.61 -6.92
N GLY A 58 -6.29 -4.20 -5.69
CA GLY A 58 -6.85 -2.90 -5.38
C GLY A 58 -8.36 -2.88 -5.36
N GLU A 59 -8.99 -4.04 -5.38
CA GLU A 59 -10.44 -4.07 -5.35
C GLU A 59 -11.02 -3.64 -4.02
N LEU A 60 -10.26 -3.78 -2.96
CA LEU A 60 -10.74 -3.45 -1.65
C LEU A 60 -10.09 -2.19 -1.15
N ASP A 61 -10.82 -1.48 -0.33
CA ASP A 61 -10.28 -0.29 0.30
C ASP A 61 -9.56 -0.78 1.55
N ALA A 62 -8.33 -1.10 1.44
CA ALA A 62 -7.60 -1.75 2.50
C ALA A 62 -7.35 -0.83 3.67
N ARG A 63 -7.49 -1.38 4.86
CA ARG A 63 -7.19 -0.62 6.06
C ARG A 63 -5.70 -0.59 6.28
N LEU A 64 -5.25 0.46 6.96
CA LEU A 64 -3.85 0.57 7.30
C LEU A 64 -3.38 -0.65 8.07
N SER A 65 -4.19 -1.13 9.01
CA SER A 65 -3.77 -2.28 9.81
C SER A 65 -3.57 -3.52 8.93
N THR A 66 -4.35 -3.65 7.86
CA THR A 66 -4.19 -4.78 6.96
C THR A 66 -2.89 -4.64 6.18
N LEU A 67 -2.56 -3.43 5.74
CA LEU A 67 -1.33 -3.22 5.00
C LEU A 67 -0.12 -3.44 5.91
N GLU A 68 -0.24 -3.05 7.16
CA GLU A 68 0.84 -3.30 8.11
C GLU A 68 1.02 -4.78 8.38
N ARG A 69 -0.07 -5.52 8.43
CA ARG A 69 0.03 -6.96 8.64
C ARG A 69 0.67 -7.63 7.43
N TYR A 70 0.33 -7.17 6.24
CA TYR A 70 0.93 -7.71 5.03
C TYR A 70 2.44 -7.42 5.04
N ALA A 71 2.81 -6.19 5.36
CA ALA A 71 4.23 -5.84 5.41
C ALA A 71 4.97 -6.68 6.45
N ALA A 72 4.39 -6.84 7.61
CA ALA A 72 5.02 -7.64 8.66
C ALA A 72 5.22 -9.08 8.21
N ALA A 73 4.28 -9.62 7.46
CA ALA A 73 4.40 -10.98 6.95
C ALA A 73 5.57 -11.12 5.99
N LEU A 74 5.99 -10.02 5.37
CA LEU A 74 7.15 -9.99 4.50
C LEU A 74 8.42 -9.60 5.22
N GLY A 75 8.35 -9.27 6.49
CA GLY A 75 9.50 -8.77 7.22
C GLY A 75 9.78 -7.32 6.93
N HIS A 76 8.76 -6.59 6.50
CA HIS A 76 8.89 -5.17 6.18
C HIS A 76 8.08 -4.33 7.15
N THR A 77 8.32 -3.05 7.11
CA THR A 77 7.60 -2.09 7.93
C THR A 77 7.01 -1.02 7.04
N VAL A 78 5.83 -0.56 7.37
CA VAL A 78 5.21 0.53 6.64
C VAL A 78 5.39 1.79 7.47
N ASP A 79 5.97 2.82 6.87
CA ASP A 79 6.15 4.07 7.55
C ASP A 79 5.12 5.06 7.06
N TRP A 80 4.33 5.58 7.99
CA TRP A 80 3.36 6.60 7.68
C TRP A 80 3.79 7.87 8.35
N GLN A 81 3.71 8.96 7.62
CA GLN A 81 4.13 10.24 8.14
C GLN A 81 3.05 11.27 7.89
N VAL A 82 2.86 12.13 8.86
CA VAL A 82 1.95 13.24 8.71
C VAL A 82 2.79 14.48 8.50
N ARG A 83 2.50 15.20 7.46
CA ARG A 83 3.26 16.41 7.19
C ARG A 83 2.32 17.43 6.60
N PRO A 84 2.66 18.68 6.65
CA PRO A 84 1.77 19.72 6.14
C PRO A 84 1.58 19.56 4.65
N SER A 85 0.39 19.88 4.21
CA SER A 85 0.11 19.86 2.79
C SER A 85 0.74 21.07 2.16
N GLU A 86 1.28 20.89 1.00
CA GLU A 86 1.84 22.02 0.32
C GLU A 86 0.78 22.94 -0.15
N GLU A 87 -0.43 22.46 -0.23
CA GLU A 87 -1.49 23.27 -0.70
C GLU A 87 -2.17 23.97 0.39
N SER A 88 -1.76 23.84 1.56
CA SER A 88 -2.48 24.39 2.61
C SER A 88 -2.52 25.79 2.50
N PRO A 89 -3.53 26.41 2.84
CA PRO A 89 -3.67 27.83 2.72
C PRO A 89 -2.86 28.54 3.69
#